data_946a5b976149b323163cd45ddbc810e5
#
_entry.id   946a5b976149b323163cd45ddbc810e5
#
_cell.length_a   1.000
_cell.length_b   1.000
_cell.length_c   1.000
_cell.angle_alpha   90.00
_cell.angle_beta   90.00
_cell.angle_gamma   90.00
#
_symmetry.space_group_name_H-M   'P 1'
#
loop_
_entity.id
_entity.type
_entity.pdbx_description
1 polymer ?
#
loop_
_entity_poly.entity_id
_entity_poly.type
_entity_poly.pdbx_seq_one_letter_code
_entity_poly.pdbx_strand_id
1 'polypeptide(L)'
;MATYSSDRAFTDMVHHTLAIPKIYAHLNWQPYALSVEKATEIDMFKGIDYVFTNDGFKTVQERFREKKYQQYTDFTIRYRRDQNPLIERHQSEYYKMKAAYFVYGITNCLKEDIAPCTDFIKYAVIDLKKVYEKLDDGSILIQDNGKHFCQIVDGKMVCPVKYNTDGSSSFFPIEISFLVKLWGNEMLVAQKGFLTAD
;
A
#
# COMPACT_ATOMS: atom_id res chain seq x y z
N MET A 1 20.08 10.49 -4.51
CA MET A 1 18.61 10.62 -4.54
C MET A 1 18.06 9.45 -5.34
N ALA A 2 17.13 8.67 -4.79
CA ALA A 2 16.44 7.66 -5.57
C ALA A 2 15.60 8.37 -6.64
N THR A 3 15.76 8.00 -7.89
CA THR A 3 14.96 8.54 -8.99
C THR A 3 13.68 7.72 -9.13
N TYR A 4 12.62 8.30 -9.70
CA TYR A 4 11.37 7.57 -10.01
C TYR A 4 11.64 6.28 -10.78
N SER A 5 12.59 6.29 -11.71
CA SER A 5 12.98 5.09 -12.48
C SER A 5 13.60 3.98 -11.63
N SER A 6 14.41 4.32 -10.61
CA SER A 6 14.98 3.31 -9.72
C SER A 6 13.95 2.71 -8.77
N ASP A 7 12.97 3.51 -8.32
CA ASP A 7 11.87 3.04 -7.50
C ASP A 7 10.95 2.10 -8.28
N ARG A 8 10.66 2.41 -9.53
CA ARG A 8 9.87 1.56 -10.43
C ARG A 8 10.58 0.24 -10.70
N ALA A 9 11.85 0.28 -11.08
CA ALA A 9 12.65 -0.93 -11.37
C ALA A 9 12.71 -1.87 -10.15
N PHE A 10 12.88 -1.32 -8.94
CA PHE A 10 12.83 -2.12 -7.71
C PHE A 10 11.47 -2.76 -7.49
N THR A 11 10.37 -2.01 -7.66
CA THR A 11 9.02 -2.55 -7.48
C THR A 11 8.72 -3.64 -8.50
N ASP A 12 9.07 -3.44 -9.78
CA ASP A 12 8.87 -4.43 -10.84
C ASP A 12 9.67 -5.71 -10.57
N MET A 13 10.92 -5.59 -10.12
CA MET A 13 11.73 -6.75 -9.71
C MET A 13 11.07 -7.50 -8.55
N VAL A 14 10.65 -6.82 -7.48
CA VAL A 14 9.99 -7.45 -6.34
C VAL A 14 8.68 -8.10 -6.75
N HIS A 15 7.88 -7.46 -7.61
CA HIS A 15 6.66 -8.04 -8.15
C HIS A 15 6.91 -9.40 -8.78
N HIS A 16 7.83 -9.45 -9.76
CA HIS A 16 8.08 -10.67 -10.52
C HIS A 16 8.79 -11.77 -9.71
N THR A 17 9.75 -11.39 -8.85
CA THR A 17 10.59 -12.38 -8.17
C THR A 17 10.06 -12.82 -6.82
N LEU A 18 9.27 -12.00 -6.15
CA LEU A 18 8.75 -12.29 -4.81
C LEU A 18 7.22 -12.28 -4.72
N ALA A 19 6.54 -11.23 -5.20
CA ALA A 19 5.11 -11.12 -4.99
C ALA A 19 4.33 -12.22 -5.74
N ILE A 20 4.64 -12.45 -7.00
CA ILE A 20 4.00 -13.52 -7.79
C ILE A 20 4.17 -14.89 -7.11
N PRO A 21 5.37 -15.40 -6.83
CA PRO A 21 5.53 -16.75 -6.27
C PRO A 21 5.16 -16.87 -4.79
N LYS A 22 5.30 -15.81 -3.99
CA LYS A 22 5.18 -15.89 -2.52
C LYS A 22 3.88 -15.32 -1.95
N ILE A 23 3.17 -14.49 -2.71
CA ILE A 23 1.89 -13.92 -2.28
C ILE A 23 0.77 -14.43 -3.20
N TYR A 24 0.81 -14.08 -4.48
CA TYR A 24 -0.30 -14.35 -5.39
C TYR A 24 -0.50 -15.84 -5.68
N ALA A 25 0.57 -16.61 -5.82
CA ALA A 25 0.47 -18.05 -5.98
C ALA A 25 -0.20 -18.73 -4.77
N HIS A 26 0.12 -18.29 -3.53
CA HIS A 26 -0.53 -18.81 -2.32
C HIS A 26 -2.01 -18.43 -2.20
N LEU A 27 -2.41 -17.30 -2.80
CA LEU A 27 -3.80 -16.86 -2.88
C LEU A 27 -4.55 -17.48 -4.07
N ASN A 28 -3.88 -18.29 -4.90
CA ASN A 28 -4.39 -18.79 -6.17
C ASN A 28 -4.81 -17.67 -7.13
N TRP A 29 -4.19 -16.50 -7.05
CA TRP A 29 -4.44 -15.39 -7.95
C TRP A 29 -3.56 -15.50 -9.19
N GLN A 30 -4.20 -15.58 -10.36
CA GLN A 30 -3.49 -15.71 -11.65
C GLN A 30 -3.38 -14.34 -12.31
N PRO A 31 -2.19 -13.95 -12.79
CA PRO A 31 -2.02 -12.68 -13.51
C PRO A 31 -2.96 -12.60 -14.71
N TYR A 32 -3.63 -11.47 -14.88
CA TYR A 32 -4.46 -11.17 -16.04
C TYR A 32 -3.77 -10.16 -16.93
N ALA A 33 -3.42 -10.59 -18.14
CA ALA A 33 -2.73 -9.74 -19.11
C ALA A 33 -3.66 -8.64 -19.64
N LEU A 34 -3.21 -7.39 -19.54
CA LEU A 34 -3.83 -6.23 -20.14
C LEU A 34 -2.98 -5.72 -21.31
N SER A 35 -3.59 -5.02 -22.27
CA SER A 35 -2.79 -4.25 -23.22
C SER A 35 -2.02 -3.14 -22.48
N VAL A 36 -0.91 -2.67 -23.06
CA VAL A 36 -0.07 -1.62 -22.45
C VAL A 36 -0.89 -0.34 -22.23
N GLU A 37 -1.73 0.03 -23.20
CA GLU A 37 -2.59 1.22 -23.10
C GLU A 37 -3.57 1.09 -21.94
N LYS A 38 -4.20 -0.08 -21.78
CA LYS A 38 -5.16 -0.32 -20.70
C LYS A 38 -4.48 -0.38 -19.34
N ALA A 39 -3.33 -1.02 -19.24
CA ALA A 39 -2.53 -1.05 -18.01
C ALA A 39 -2.12 0.37 -17.59
N THR A 40 -1.65 1.19 -18.53
CA THR A 40 -1.29 2.59 -18.28
C THR A 40 -2.50 3.42 -17.83
N GLU A 41 -3.66 3.26 -18.50
CA GLU A 41 -4.89 3.97 -18.13
C GLU A 41 -5.30 3.68 -16.68
N ILE A 42 -5.36 2.41 -16.29
CA ILE A 42 -5.83 2.04 -14.94
C ILE A 42 -4.83 2.42 -13.85
N ASP A 43 -3.53 2.37 -14.12
CA ASP A 43 -2.50 2.86 -13.18
C ASP A 43 -2.64 4.39 -12.99
N MET A 44 -2.67 5.14 -14.08
CA MET A 44 -2.71 6.61 -14.01
C MET A 44 -3.99 7.14 -13.36
N PHE A 45 -5.16 6.60 -13.74
CA PHE A 45 -6.46 7.17 -13.35
C PHE A 45 -7.17 6.43 -12.22
N LYS A 46 -6.78 5.20 -11.93
CA LYS A 46 -7.46 4.36 -10.93
C LYS A 46 -6.53 3.83 -9.84
N GLY A 47 -5.22 4.10 -9.91
CA GLY A 47 -4.25 3.57 -8.95
C GLY A 47 -4.33 2.05 -8.86
N ILE A 48 -4.33 1.37 -10.02
CA ILE A 48 -4.31 -0.08 -10.14
C ILE A 48 -3.04 -0.46 -10.87
N ASP A 49 -2.12 -1.12 -10.19
CA ASP A 49 -0.86 -1.58 -10.80
C ASP A 49 -1.05 -2.88 -11.58
N TYR A 50 -1.82 -3.82 -11.00
CA TYR A 50 -2.01 -5.15 -11.57
C TYR A 50 -3.44 -5.65 -11.44
N VAL A 51 -3.81 -6.56 -12.35
CA VAL A 51 -5.09 -7.28 -12.33
C VAL A 51 -4.81 -8.79 -12.29
N PHE A 52 -5.51 -9.47 -11.41
CA PHE A 52 -5.48 -10.93 -11.28
C PHE A 52 -6.87 -11.50 -11.43
N THR A 53 -6.95 -12.82 -11.65
CA THR A 53 -8.19 -13.59 -11.69
C THR A 53 -8.14 -14.71 -10.66
N ASN A 54 -9.20 -14.86 -9.92
CA ASN A 54 -9.60 -16.01 -9.11
C ASN A 54 -11.04 -15.73 -8.65
N ASP A 55 -12.01 -16.47 -9.13
CA ASP A 55 -13.44 -16.21 -8.88
C ASP A 55 -13.82 -14.74 -9.09
N GLY A 56 -13.40 -14.18 -10.24
CA GLY A 56 -13.55 -12.78 -10.60
C GLY A 56 -12.24 -11.98 -10.57
N PHE A 57 -12.33 -10.73 -10.99
CA PHE A 57 -11.16 -9.85 -11.07
C PHE A 57 -10.74 -9.34 -9.69
N LYS A 58 -9.42 -9.37 -9.46
CA LYS A 58 -8.75 -8.78 -8.30
C LYS A 58 -7.85 -7.65 -8.80
N THR A 59 -8.20 -6.42 -8.48
CA THR A 59 -7.39 -5.23 -8.83
C THR A 59 -6.50 -4.86 -7.65
N VAL A 60 -5.23 -4.65 -7.93
CA VAL A 60 -4.19 -4.52 -6.90
C VAL A 60 -3.38 -3.25 -7.12
N GLN A 61 -3.14 -2.53 -6.02
CA GLN A 61 -2.08 -1.53 -5.88
C GLN A 61 -0.94 -2.14 -5.07
N GLU A 62 0.29 -2.01 -5.53
CA GLU A 62 1.47 -2.54 -4.84
C GLU A 62 2.35 -1.43 -4.28
N ARG A 63 2.94 -1.70 -3.13
CA ARG A 63 4.02 -0.89 -2.59
C ARG A 63 5.02 -1.75 -1.85
N PHE A 64 6.22 -1.81 -2.38
CA PHE A 64 7.31 -2.55 -1.75
C PHE A 64 8.37 -1.60 -1.20
N ARG A 65 8.88 -1.96 -0.03
CA ARG A 65 9.92 -1.23 0.69
C ARG A 65 11.13 -2.13 0.89
N GLU A 66 12.28 -1.52 0.92
CA GLU A 66 13.55 -2.17 1.23
C GLU A 66 13.72 -2.43 2.73
N LYS A 67 14.66 -3.30 3.09
CA LYS A 67 14.96 -3.75 4.47
C LYS A 67 15.10 -2.62 5.49
N LYS A 68 15.61 -1.45 5.12
CA LYS A 68 15.79 -0.33 6.08
C LYS A 68 14.48 0.16 6.70
N TYR A 69 13.33 -0.21 6.10
CA TYR A 69 11.99 0.12 6.61
C TYR A 69 11.36 -0.98 7.48
N GLN A 70 12.14 -2.02 7.88
CA GLN A 70 11.62 -3.19 8.60
C GLN A 70 10.98 -2.88 9.96
N GLN A 71 11.33 -1.74 10.59
CA GLN A 71 10.74 -1.30 11.86
C GLN A 71 9.31 -0.78 11.74
N TYR A 72 8.87 -0.38 10.54
CA TYR A 72 7.52 0.15 10.36
C TYR A 72 6.48 -0.96 10.33
N THR A 73 5.32 -0.69 10.93
CA THR A 73 4.18 -1.60 11.06
C THR A 73 2.93 -1.08 10.35
N ASP A 74 3.08 0.08 9.71
CA ASP A 74 2.05 0.75 8.93
C ASP A 74 2.28 0.59 7.42
N PHE A 75 1.23 0.78 6.65
CA PHE A 75 1.33 1.12 5.24
C PHE A 75 0.87 2.57 5.02
N THR A 76 1.29 3.17 3.91
CA THR A 76 1.03 4.58 3.67
C THR A 76 0.23 4.79 2.39
N ILE A 77 -0.72 5.72 2.42
CA ILE A 77 -1.45 6.20 1.23
C ILE A 77 -1.07 7.66 1.00
N ARG A 78 -0.68 8.01 -0.23
CA ARG A 78 -0.41 9.40 -0.58
C ARG A 78 -1.71 10.20 -0.54
N TYR A 79 -1.71 11.29 0.23
CA TYR A 79 -2.93 12.04 0.54
C TYR A 79 -3.11 13.25 -0.37
N ARG A 80 -2.09 14.10 -0.48
CA ARG A 80 -2.13 15.34 -1.29
C ARG A 80 -0.78 15.61 -1.92
N ARG A 81 -0.78 16.38 -3.00
CA ARG A 81 0.40 17.05 -3.53
C ARG A 81 0.33 18.51 -3.12
N ASP A 82 1.06 18.88 -2.08
CA ASP A 82 0.87 20.17 -1.39
C ASP A 82 1.36 21.37 -2.17
N GLN A 83 2.23 21.17 -3.17
CA GLN A 83 2.73 22.24 -4.04
C GLN A 83 1.78 22.62 -5.17
N ASN A 84 0.65 21.94 -5.28
CA ASN A 84 -0.22 22.12 -6.43
C ASN A 84 -1.69 22.31 -6.05
N PRO A 85 -2.41 23.21 -6.73
CA PRO A 85 -3.78 23.56 -6.41
C PRO A 85 -4.77 22.41 -6.64
N LEU A 86 -6.01 22.61 -6.28
CA LEU A 86 -7.15 21.68 -6.21
C LEU A 86 -7.25 20.59 -7.30
N ILE A 87 -6.76 20.84 -8.52
CA ILE A 87 -6.83 19.87 -9.62
C ILE A 87 -5.96 18.64 -9.35
N GLU A 88 -4.76 18.82 -8.78
CA GLU A 88 -3.87 17.68 -8.47
C GLU A 88 -4.26 16.92 -7.21
N ARG A 89 -5.07 17.50 -6.35
CA ARG A 89 -5.63 16.80 -5.19
C ARG A 89 -6.39 15.56 -5.60
N HIS A 90 -7.21 15.65 -6.65
CA HIS A 90 -7.97 14.51 -7.19
C HIS A 90 -7.12 13.46 -7.92
N GLN A 91 -5.87 13.78 -8.22
CA GLN A 91 -4.92 12.86 -8.85
C GLN A 91 -4.05 12.13 -7.82
N SER A 92 -4.09 12.51 -6.54
CA SER A 92 -3.36 11.79 -5.52
C SER A 92 -3.97 10.41 -5.28
N GLU A 93 -3.15 9.50 -4.81
CA GLU A 93 -3.49 8.09 -4.60
C GLU A 93 -4.81 7.93 -3.81
N TYR A 94 -4.96 8.66 -2.70
CA TYR A 94 -6.15 8.61 -1.86
C TYR A 94 -7.46 8.86 -2.62
N TYR A 95 -7.48 9.85 -3.53
CA TYR A 95 -8.71 10.24 -4.22
C TYR A 95 -9.00 9.41 -5.48
N LYS A 96 -7.96 8.90 -6.14
CA LYS A 96 -8.12 8.17 -7.40
C LYS A 96 -8.15 6.65 -7.26
N MET A 97 -7.65 6.11 -6.16
CA MET A 97 -7.45 4.67 -5.97
C MET A 97 -8.77 3.90 -6.01
N LYS A 98 -8.86 2.97 -6.94
CA LYS A 98 -9.99 2.05 -7.15
C LYS A 98 -9.55 0.58 -7.08
N ALA A 99 -8.30 0.33 -6.68
CA ALA A 99 -7.85 -1.03 -6.42
C ALA A 99 -8.69 -1.65 -5.29
N ALA A 100 -9.02 -2.92 -5.46
CA ALA A 100 -9.74 -3.68 -4.42
C ALA A 100 -8.80 -4.07 -3.27
N TYR A 101 -7.52 -4.27 -3.58
CA TYR A 101 -6.51 -4.71 -2.63
C TYR A 101 -5.27 -3.84 -2.68
N PHE A 102 -4.66 -3.64 -1.51
CA PHE A 102 -3.35 -3.02 -1.38
C PHE A 102 -2.36 -4.07 -0.88
N VAL A 103 -1.31 -4.32 -1.65
CA VAL A 103 -0.24 -5.24 -1.26
C VAL A 103 0.96 -4.42 -0.81
N TYR A 104 1.26 -4.52 0.46
CA TYR A 104 2.39 -3.85 1.08
C TYR A 104 3.40 -4.88 1.57
N GLY A 105 4.67 -4.69 1.21
CA GLY A 105 5.71 -5.63 1.58
C GLY A 105 7.05 -4.94 1.88
N ILE A 106 7.79 -5.51 2.84
CA ILE A 106 9.15 -5.10 3.17
C ILE A 106 10.07 -6.28 2.88
N THR A 107 11.01 -6.06 1.95
CA THR A 107 11.94 -7.09 1.48
C THR A 107 13.15 -7.22 2.41
N ASN A 108 13.88 -8.31 2.27
CA ASN A 108 15.12 -8.56 3.02
C ASN A 108 16.36 -7.94 2.37
N CYS A 109 16.21 -7.11 1.32
CA CYS A 109 17.31 -6.46 0.59
C CYS A 109 17.22 -4.94 0.63
N LEU A 110 18.27 -4.28 0.18
CA LEU A 110 18.32 -2.85 -0.11
C LEU A 110 18.13 -2.62 -1.62
N LYS A 111 17.68 -1.44 -2.01
CA LYS A 111 17.50 -1.09 -3.43
C LYS A 111 18.80 -1.05 -4.22
N GLU A 112 19.90 -0.66 -3.54
CA GLU A 112 21.22 -0.60 -4.11
C GLU A 112 21.89 -1.98 -4.23
N ASP A 113 21.41 -2.97 -3.47
CA ASP A 113 21.90 -4.34 -3.49
C ASP A 113 20.71 -5.31 -3.52
N ILE A 114 20.26 -5.63 -4.73
CA ILE A 114 19.10 -6.51 -4.96
C ILE A 114 19.48 -8.00 -5.05
N ALA A 115 20.75 -8.34 -5.14
CA ALA A 115 21.19 -9.74 -5.26
C ALA A 115 20.70 -10.64 -4.10
N PRO A 116 20.72 -10.19 -2.81
CA PRO A 116 20.17 -10.96 -1.70
C PRO A 116 18.63 -10.89 -1.58
N CYS A 117 17.92 -10.32 -2.54
CA CYS A 117 16.46 -10.14 -2.48
C CYS A 117 15.75 -11.48 -2.71
N THR A 118 15.56 -12.25 -1.66
CA THR A 118 15.03 -13.62 -1.73
C THR A 118 13.71 -13.81 -1.01
N ASP A 119 13.34 -12.86 -0.12
CA ASP A 119 12.11 -13.00 0.67
C ASP A 119 11.56 -11.65 1.16
N PHE A 120 10.30 -11.66 1.59
CA PHE A 120 9.72 -10.61 2.40
C PHE A 120 10.04 -10.85 3.89
N ILE A 121 10.56 -9.81 4.57
CA ILE A 121 10.61 -9.76 6.04
C ILE A 121 9.18 -9.78 6.56
N LYS A 122 8.31 -8.95 5.95
CA LYS A 122 6.88 -8.92 6.24
C LYS A 122 6.09 -8.46 5.01
N TYR A 123 4.86 -8.92 4.88
CA TYR A 123 3.90 -8.42 3.90
C TYR A 123 2.47 -8.49 4.43
N ALA A 124 1.59 -7.66 3.87
CA ALA A 124 0.16 -7.72 4.08
C ALA A 124 -0.58 -7.48 2.76
N VAL A 125 -1.65 -8.25 2.54
CA VAL A 125 -2.64 -8.05 1.49
C VAL A 125 -3.90 -7.52 2.15
N ILE A 126 -4.15 -6.24 1.97
CA ILE A 126 -5.16 -5.46 2.68
C ILE A 126 -6.40 -5.37 1.80
N ASP A 127 -7.59 -5.64 2.35
CA ASP A 127 -8.87 -5.36 1.70
C ASP A 127 -9.10 -3.84 1.70
N LEU A 128 -8.74 -3.21 0.59
CA LEU A 128 -8.75 -1.76 0.49
C LEU A 128 -10.18 -1.20 0.46
N LYS A 129 -11.14 -1.97 -0.06
CA LYS A 129 -12.55 -1.57 -0.04
C LYS A 129 -13.03 -1.36 1.39
N LYS A 130 -12.74 -2.32 2.29
CA LYS A 130 -13.09 -2.20 3.72
C LYS A 130 -12.38 -1.02 4.39
N VAL A 131 -11.12 -0.76 4.04
CA VAL A 131 -10.40 0.43 4.56
C VAL A 131 -11.11 1.72 4.14
N TYR A 132 -11.50 1.84 2.88
CA TYR A 132 -12.23 3.02 2.40
C TYR A 132 -13.62 3.15 3.03
N GLU A 133 -14.34 2.04 3.27
CA GLU A 133 -15.60 2.05 4.03
C GLU A 133 -15.40 2.65 5.44
N LYS A 134 -14.27 2.34 6.12
CA LYS A 134 -13.93 2.92 7.43
C LYS A 134 -13.47 4.37 7.38
N LEU A 135 -12.90 4.80 6.26
CA LEU A 135 -12.60 6.20 6.01
C LEU A 135 -13.89 7.01 5.76
N ASP A 136 -14.80 6.45 4.97
CA ASP A 136 -16.06 7.11 4.58
C ASP A 136 -17.04 7.22 5.76
N ASP A 137 -17.10 6.20 6.64
CA ASP A 137 -17.98 6.20 7.83
C ASP A 137 -17.38 6.98 9.02
N GLY A 138 -16.15 7.49 8.89
CA GLY A 138 -15.47 8.26 9.92
C GLY A 138 -14.91 7.42 11.07
N SER A 139 -14.78 6.10 10.91
CA SER A 139 -14.07 5.21 11.85
C SER A 139 -12.56 5.35 11.72
N ILE A 140 -12.05 5.69 10.53
CA ILE A 140 -10.66 6.14 10.30
C ILE A 140 -10.70 7.64 10.01
N LEU A 141 -9.98 8.42 10.81
CA LEU A 141 -9.89 9.87 10.69
C LEU A 141 -8.48 10.27 10.22
N ILE A 142 -8.41 11.11 9.19
CA ILE A 142 -7.15 11.71 8.74
C ILE A 142 -7.05 13.11 9.35
N GLN A 143 -6.03 13.35 10.18
CA GLN A 143 -5.88 14.61 10.90
C GLN A 143 -4.47 15.17 10.76
N ASP A 144 -4.38 16.44 10.38
CA ASP A 144 -3.13 17.19 10.43
C ASP A 144 -2.94 17.76 11.85
N ASN A 145 -2.47 16.92 12.76
CA ASN A 145 -2.40 17.21 14.20
C ASN A 145 -0.97 17.21 14.76
N GLY A 146 0.05 17.16 13.87
CA GLY A 146 1.46 17.13 14.25
C GLY A 146 1.93 15.83 14.94
N LYS A 147 1.07 14.82 15.06
CA LYS A 147 1.44 13.52 15.63
C LYS A 147 2.30 12.71 14.64
N HIS A 148 3.03 11.73 15.17
CA HIS A 148 3.94 10.92 14.37
C HIS A 148 3.38 9.54 14.03
N PHE A 149 2.46 9.02 14.81
CA PHE A 149 1.92 7.66 14.69
C PHE A 149 0.41 7.66 14.76
N CYS A 150 -0.20 6.63 14.19
CA CYS A 150 -1.62 6.36 14.39
C CYS A 150 -1.93 6.17 15.86
N GLN A 151 -3.15 6.56 16.25
CA GLN A 151 -3.67 6.37 17.60
C GLN A 151 -5.08 5.80 17.53
N ILE A 152 -5.47 5.05 18.55
CA ILE A 152 -6.87 4.69 18.76
C ILE A 152 -7.43 5.67 19.79
N VAL A 153 -8.45 6.44 19.40
CA VAL A 153 -9.12 7.43 20.24
C VAL A 153 -10.62 7.19 20.12
N ASP A 154 -11.28 6.93 21.24
CA ASP A 154 -12.73 6.67 21.31
C ASP A 154 -13.23 5.61 20.32
N GLY A 155 -12.44 4.53 20.19
CA GLY A 155 -12.76 3.42 19.27
C GLY A 155 -12.51 3.70 17.79
N LYS A 156 -11.96 4.86 17.45
CA LYS A 156 -11.60 5.25 16.09
C LYS A 156 -10.10 5.23 15.88
N MET A 157 -9.64 4.92 14.67
CA MET A 157 -8.26 5.09 14.28
C MET A 157 -8.03 6.53 13.78
N VAL A 158 -7.11 7.24 14.42
CA VAL A 158 -6.69 8.58 13.99
C VAL A 158 -5.33 8.49 13.32
N CYS A 159 -5.29 8.78 12.02
CA CYS A 159 -4.10 8.73 11.17
C CYS A 159 -3.54 10.15 10.97
N PRO A 160 -2.29 10.44 11.36
CA PRO A 160 -1.71 11.75 11.19
C PRO A 160 -1.34 12.01 9.72
N VAL A 161 -1.47 13.25 9.26
CA VAL A 161 -0.89 13.67 7.98
C VAL A 161 0.61 13.86 8.16
N LYS A 162 1.39 13.28 7.25
CA LYS A 162 2.85 13.38 7.19
C LYS A 162 3.25 14.03 5.88
N TYR A 163 4.32 14.80 5.90
CA TYR A 163 4.84 15.49 4.73
C TYR A 163 6.16 14.87 4.31
N ASN A 164 6.38 14.73 3.01
CA ASN A 164 7.70 14.38 2.50
C ASN A 164 8.67 15.53 2.80
N THR A 165 9.92 15.19 3.05
CA THR A 165 10.97 16.18 3.39
C THR A 165 11.23 17.19 2.29
N ASP A 166 10.94 16.84 1.03
CA ASP A 166 11.05 17.72 -0.14
C ASP A 166 9.79 18.58 -0.38
N GLY A 167 8.77 18.44 0.46
CA GLY A 167 7.50 19.16 0.35
C GLY A 167 6.63 18.78 -0.85
N SER A 168 7.01 17.74 -1.61
CA SER A 168 6.31 17.38 -2.87
C SER A 168 4.90 16.86 -2.63
N SER A 169 4.69 16.14 -1.54
CA SER A 169 3.38 15.53 -1.22
C SER A 169 3.27 15.19 0.26
N SER A 170 2.03 15.01 0.70
CA SER A 170 1.71 14.43 1.99
C SER A 170 1.17 13.00 1.84
N PHE A 171 1.22 12.27 2.93
CA PHE A 171 0.69 10.92 3.05
C PHE A 171 0.14 10.71 4.46
N PHE A 172 -0.65 9.67 4.66
CA PHE A 172 -1.02 9.23 5.99
C PHE A 172 -0.70 7.75 6.15
N PRO A 173 -0.16 7.38 7.33
CA PRO A 173 0.05 5.98 7.69
C PRO A 173 -1.26 5.35 8.14
N ILE A 174 -1.43 4.06 7.91
CA ILE A 174 -2.48 3.22 8.48
C ILE A 174 -1.79 2.06 9.20
N GLU A 175 -1.95 1.98 10.52
CA GLU A 175 -1.35 0.93 11.34
C GLU A 175 -2.08 -0.40 11.12
N ILE A 176 -1.37 -1.42 10.62
CA ILE A 176 -1.96 -2.71 10.24
C ILE A 176 -2.54 -3.44 11.48
N SER A 177 -1.83 -3.40 12.59
CA SER A 177 -2.30 -4.03 13.83
C SER A 177 -3.59 -3.39 14.36
N PHE A 178 -3.77 -2.07 14.14
CA PHE A 178 -5.00 -1.37 14.54
C PHE A 178 -6.20 -1.72 13.65
N LEU A 179 -5.98 -1.97 12.35
CA LEU A 179 -7.05 -2.46 11.47
C LEU A 179 -7.65 -3.75 12.04
N VAL A 180 -6.78 -4.71 12.37
CA VAL A 180 -7.21 -6.00 12.90
C VAL A 180 -7.80 -5.88 14.31
N LYS A 181 -7.19 -5.08 15.17
CA LYS A 181 -7.67 -4.84 16.53
C LYS A 181 -9.07 -4.24 16.57
N LEU A 182 -9.38 -3.32 15.68
CA LEU A 182 -10.65 -2.60 15.68
C LEU A 182 -11.74 -3.32 14.88
N TRP A 183 -11.38 -4.00 13.79
CA TRP A 183 -12.38 -4.51 12.84
C TRP A 183 -12.19 -5.99 12.46
N GLY A 184 -11.21 -6.67 13.05
CA GLY A 184 -11.02 -8.11 12.85
C GLY A 184 -10.09 -8.48 11.70
N ASN A 185 -9.81 -9.78 11.61
CA ASN A 185 -8.88 -10.33 10.64
C ASN A 185 -9.34 -10.18 9.19
N GLU A 186 -10.63 -9.97 8.96
CA GLU A 186 -11.20 -9.79 7.63
C GLU A 186 -10.73 -8.50 6.92
N MET A 187 -10.04 -7.61 7.61
CA MET A 187 -9.36 -6.45 7.00
C MET A 187 -8.15 -6.87 6.16
N LEU A 188 -7.63 -8.08 6.39
CA LEU A 188 -6.47 -8.63 5.68
C LEU A 188 -6.87 -9.93 4.97
N VAL A 189 -6.46 -10.07 3.71
CA VAL A 189 -6.59 -11.31 2.94
C VAL A 189 -5.47 -12.28 3.31
N ALA A 190 -4.26 -11.76 3.50
CA ALA A 190 -3.09 -12.51 3.94
C ALA A 190 -2.09 -11.57 4.62
N GLN A 191 -1.23 -12.13 5.47
CA GLN A 191 -0.11 -11.40 6.06
C GLN A 191 1.01 -12.33 6.51
N LYS A 192 2.22 -11.78 6.62
CA LYS A 192 3.40 -12.38 7.25
C LYS A 192 4.14 -11.29 8.02
N GLY A 193 4.40 -11.50 9.30
CA GLY A 193 5.31 -10.69 10.11
C GLY A 193 4.80 -9.29 10.52
N PHE A 194 3.59 -8.89 10.17
CA PHE A 194 2.97 -7.67 10.69
C PHE A 194 2.21 -7.88 11.99
N LEU A 195 1.57 -9.04 12.11
CA LEU A 195 0.92 -9.46 13.34
C LEU A 195 1.77 -10.55 13.96
N THR A 196 2.05 -10.48 15.25
CA THR A 196 2.60 -11.59 16.02
C THR A 196 1.55 -12.68 16.07
N ALA A 197 1.96 -13.93 15.85
CA ALA A 197 1.10 -15.05 16.21
C ALA A 197 0.93 -15.00 17.75
N ASP A 198 -0.32 -14.88 18.20
CA ASP A 198 -0.68 -15.10 19.61
C ASP A 198 -0.45 -16.56 19.99
#